data_ae1fbb2a700ff27d6d9f8fa1c6f9a8c2
#
_entry.id   ae1fbb2a700ff27d6d9f8fa1c6f9a8c2
#
_cell.length_a   1.000
_cell.length_b   1.000
_cell.length_c   1.000
_cell.angle_alpha   90.00
_cell.angle_beta   90.00
_cell.angle_gamma   90.00
#
_symmetry.space_group_name_H-M   'P 1'
#
loop_
_entity.id
_entity.type
_entity.pdbx_description
1 polymer ?
#
loop_
_entity_poly.entity_id
_entity_poly.type
_entity_poly.pdbx_seq_one_letter_code
_entity_poly.pdbx_strand_id
1 'polypeptide(L)'
;IRRYTEWQSMPYKEKSQYDEFEIIKIMSYNSGIPKIIIDEALRQHKKLSEMKTFRGCNRDGIIAASVYVAGRIHNYPRTAKEIATIFHLDNTSATKGCKNATSLLNKSEKDNIGNDKTHFHQTTPASFIERYASRLNFNTELTMLCQFVAKKIEENSIIPENSPPSVAAGIVYFIAQSCNLNISKKTVHKCSEISEVTINKCYKKLEKYKEELIPLVILKK
;
A
#
# COMPACT_ATOMS: atom_id res chain seq x y z
N ILE A 1 16.87 23.24 28.09
CA ILE A 1 17.40 22.54 29.26
C ILE A 1 16.40 21.52 29.79
N ARG A 2 15.13 21.89 30.08
CA ARG A 2 14.10 20.98 30.63
C ARG A 2 13.86 19.71 29.79
N ARG A 3 13.72 19.85 28.48
CA ARG A 3 13.57 18.70 27.55
C ARG A 3 14.78 17.77 27.52
N TYR A 4 15.99 18.32 27.69
CA TYR A 4 17.22 17.54 27.69
C TYR A 4 17.36 16.71 28.98
N THR A 5 16.98 17.25 30.12
CA THR A 5 16.96 16.54 31.40
C THR A 5 15.90 15.44 31.43
N GLU A 6 14.70 15.71 30.91
CA GLU A 6 13.62 14.72 30.73
C GLU A 6 14.07 13.58 29.82
N TRP A 7 14.72 13.90 28.69
CA TRP A 7 15.28 12.88 27.79
C TRP A 7 16.35 12.01 28.45
N GLN A 8 17.26 12.62 29.24
CA GLN A 8 18.29 11.83 29.93
C GLN A 8 17.75 10.92 31.04
N SER A 9 16.70 11.32 31.73
CA SER A 9 16.06 10.53 32.79
C SER A 9 15.14 9.42 32.25
N MET A 10 14.79 9.45 30.98
CA MET A 10 13.87 8.47 30.36
C MET A 10 14.51 7.07 30.26
N PRO A 11 13.79 6.01 30.65
CA PRO A 11 14.26 4.62 30.52
C PRO A 11 14.66 4.26 29.07
N TYR A 12 15.64 3.39 28.90
CA TYR A 12 16.14 2.98 27.58
C TYR A 12 15.04 2.48 26.65
N LYS A 13 14.06 1.72 27.17
CA LYS A 13 12.93 1.18 26.38
C LYS A 13 12.07 2.32 25.81
N GLU A 14 11.82 3.36 26.58
CA GLU A 14 11.02 4.51 26.16
C GLU A 14 11.78 5.37 25.13
N LYS A 15 13.08 5.58 25.33
CA LYS A 15 13.94 6.25 24.32
C LYS A 15 13.90 5.50 22.99
N SER A 16 14.09 4.19 23.04
CA SER A 16 14.05 3.33 21.86
C SER A 16 12.71 3.43 21.12
N GLN A 17 11.60 3.45 21.85
CA GLN A 17 10.25 3.58 21.27
C GLN A 17 10.03 4.99 20.68
N TYR A 18 10.56 6.01 21.32
CA TYR A 18 10.49 7.37 20.80
C TYR A 18 11.23 7.51 19.47
N ASP A 19 12.45 6.96 19.37
CA ASP A 19 13.24 6.96 18.13
C ASP A 19 12.49 6.21 17.00
N GLU A 20 11.85 5.09 17.31
CA GLU A 20 11.04 4.33 16.34
C GLU A 20 9.85 5.15 15.84
N PHE A 21 9.19 5.88 16.72
CA PHE A 21 8.08 6.75 16.36
C PHE A 21 8.53 7.92 15.48
N GLU A 22 9.69 8.52 15.76
CA GLU A 22 10.26 9.57 14.91
C GLU A 22 10.62 9.04 13.52
N ILE A 23 11.19 7.84 13.41
CA ILE A 23 11.45 7.18 12.12
C ILE A 23 10.14 7.02 11.33
N ILE A 24 9.08 6.50 11.96
CA ILE A 24 7.77 6.34 11.31
C ILE A 24 7.26 7.69 10.79
N LYS A 25 7.29 8.73 11.62
CA LYS A 25 6.82 10.08 11.25
C LYS A 25 7.60 10.66 10.09
N ILE A 26 8.92 10.69 10.18
CA ILE A 26 9.81 11.32 9.19
C ILE A 26 9.69 10.61 7.83
N MET A 27 9.83 9.28 7.82
CA MET A 27 9.79 8.51 6.57
C MET A 27 8.41 8.58 5.89
N SER A 28 7.35 8.50 6.69
CA SER A 28 5.98 8.58 6.18
C SER A 28 5.65 9.98 5.68
N TYR A 29 6.02 11.03 6.41
CA TYR A 29 5.78 12.40 6.01
C TYR A 29 6.51 12.75 4.70
N ASN A 30 7.78 12.39 4.58
CA ASN A 30 8.58 12.60 3.36
C ASN A 30 8.00 11.87 2.14
N SER A 31 7.26 10.79 2.37
CA SER A 31 6.61 10.01 1.30
C SER A 31 5.17 10.45 1.01
N GLY A 32 4.71 11.57 1.60
CA GLY A 32 3.37 12.11 1.39
C GLY A 32 2.25 11.24 1.96
N ILE A 33 2.51 10.49 3.04
CA ILE A 33 1.48 9.70 3.72
C ILE A 33 0.61 10.62 4.58
N PRO A 34 -0.73 10.55 4.48
CA PRO A 34 -1.63 11.37 5.29
C PRO A 34 -1.43 11.18 6.80
N LYS A 35 -1.58 12.27 7.56
CA LYS A 35 -1.39 12.27 9.01
C LYS A 35 -2.22 11.22 9.74
N ILE A 36 -3.46 10.99 9.32
CA ILE A 36 -4.35 9.99 9.91
C ILE A 36 -3.75 8.56 9.84
N ILE A 37 -3.06 8.24 8.74
CA ILE A 37 -2.38 6.95 8.59
C ILE A 37 -1.12 6.90 9.45
N ILE A 38 -0.41 8.02 9.58
CA ILE A 38 0.78 8.11 10.44
C ILE A 38 0.39 7.90 11.91
N ASP A 39 -0.64 8.59 12.39
CA ASP A 39 -1.13 8.47 13.77
C ASP A 39 -1.59 7.03 14.07
N GLU A 40 -2.28 6.39 13.12
CA GLU A 40 -2.65 4.98 13.23
C GLU A 40 -1.41 4.05 13.21
N ALA A 41 -0.40 4.35 12.38
CA ALA A 41 0.84 3.57 12.34
C ALA A 41 1.58 3.61 13.69
N LEU A 42 1.62 4.75 14.34
CA LEU A 42 2.20 4.89 15.69
C LEU A 42 1.44 4.03 16.70
N ARG A 43 0.09 4.03 16.65
CA ARG A 43 -0.76 3.22 17.52
C ARG A 43 -0.51 1.72 17.30
N GLN A 44 -0.46 1.29 16.05
CA GLN A 44 -0.20 -0.09 15.69
C GLN A 44 1.23 -0.52 16.06
N HIS A 45 2.21 0.35 15.88
CA HIS A 45 3.59 0.08 16.28
C HIS A 45 3.72 -0.12 17.79
N LYS A 46 3.07 0.73 18.60
CA LYS A 46 3.02 0.56 20.06
C LYS A 46 2.44 -0.82 20.42
N LYS A 47 1.30 -1.18 19.85
CA LYS A 47 0.64 -2.49 20.06
C LYS A 47 1.57 -3.65 19.70
N LEU A 48 2.25 -3.59 18.56
CA LEU A 48 3.19 -4.64 18.12
C LEU A 48 4.43 -4.75 19.02
N SER A 49 4.98 -3.65 19.51
CA SER A 49 6.15 -3.62 20.40
C SER A 49 5.84 -4.14 21.80
N GLU A 50 4.59 -4.03 22.24
CA GLU A 50 4.11 -4.62 23.49
C GLU A 50 3.95 -6.14 23.40
N MET A 51 3.51 -6.64 22.23
CA MET A 51 3.32 -8.07 22.00
C MET A 51 4.64 -8.85 21.90
N LYS A 52 5.64 -8.27 21.24
CA LYS A 52 6.91 -8.93 20.98
C LYS A 52 8.06 -7.96 20.78
N THR A 53 9.20 -8.25 21.40
CA THR A 53 10.44 -7.50 21.15
C THR A 53 11.15 -8.01 19.89
N PHE A 54 11.51 -7.08 19.01
CA PHE A 54 12.25 -7.36 17.77
C PHE A 54 13.64 -6.73 17.83
N ARG A 55 14.61 -7.30 17.09
CA ARG A 55 16.01 -6.83 17.06
C ARG A 55 16.53 -6.81 15.62
N GLY A 56 17.50 -5.92 15.33
CA GLY A 56 18.14 -5.79 14.02
C GLY A 56 17.14 -5.57 12.87
N CYS A 57 17.41 -6.10 11.71
CA CYS A 57 16.59 -5.94 10.50
C CYS A 57 15.11 -6.37 10.68
N ASN A 58 14.81 -7.25 11.64
CA ASN A 58 13.42 -7.59 11.95
C ASN A 58 12.70 -6.43 12.66
N ARG A 59 13.42 -5.65 13.47
CA ARG A 59 12.89 -4.44 14.13
C ARG A 59 12.53 -3.38 13.08
N ASP A 60 13.45 -3.09 12.17
CA ASP A 60 13.23 -2.11 11.10
C ASP A 60 12.07 -2.54 10.19
N GLY A 61 11.97 -3.84 9.89
CA GLY A 61 10.85 -4.43 9.17
C GLY A 61 9.51 -4.25 9.88
N ILE A 62 9.44 -4.32 11.22
CA ILE A 62 8.21 -4.10 11.99
C ILE A 62 7.86 -2.60 12.08
N ILE A 63 8.85 -1.72 12.21
CA ILE A 63 8.66 -0.27 12.15
C ILE A 63 7.97 0.09 10.83
N ALA A 64 8.51 -0.36 9.71
CA ALA A 64 7.95 -0.16 8.37
C ALA A 64 6.57 -0.82 8.20
N ALA A 65 6.38 -2.03 8.74
CA ALA A 65 5.12 -2.77 8.67
C ALA A 65 3.98 -2.09 9.42
N SER A 66 4.25 -1.27 10.41
CA SER A 66 3.21 -0.50 11.11
C SER A 66 2.46 0.45 10.16
N VAL A 67 3.17 1.06 9.21
CA VAL A 67 2.57 1.91 8.17
C VAL A 67 1.80 1.07 7.14
N TYR A 68 2.29 -0.14 6.80
CA TYR A 68 1.57 -1.08 5.96
C TYR A 68 0.21 -1.48 6.57
N VAL A 69 0.21 -1.80 7.86
CA VAL A 69 -1.00 -2.16 8.62
C VAL A 69 -1.98 -0.99 8.67
N ALA A 70 -1.49 0.20 9.05
CA ALA A 70 -2.31 1.42 9.13
C ALA A 70 -2.97 1.76 7.77
N GLY A 71 -2.23 1.64 6.68
CA GLY A 71 -2.76 1.85 5.34
C GLY A 71 -3.90 0.88 5.00
N ARG A 72 -3.83 -0.38 5.44
CA ARG A 72 -4.90 -1.36 5.24
C ARG A 72 -6.13 -1.09 6.10
N ILE A 73 -5.94 -0.57 7.31
CA ILE A 73 -7.05 -0.18 8.20
C ILE A 73 -7.84 0.99 7.60
N HIS A 74 -7.15 1.94 6.97
CA HIS A 74 -7.79 3.12 6.38
C HIS A 74 -8.16 2.97 4.90
N ASN A 75 -8.20 1.75 4.37
CA ASN A 75 -8.48 1.46 2.95
C ASN A 75 -7.55 2.20 1.96
N TYR A 76 -6.32 2.44 2.38
CA TYR A 76 -5.27 3.07 1.56
C TYR A 76 -4.01 2.17 1.51
N PRO A 77 -4.16 0.93 1.01
CA PRO A 77 -3.11 -0.08 1.09
C PRO A 77 -1.88 0.30 0.27
N ARG A 78 -0.70 0.01 0.81
CA ARG A 78 0.57 0.07 0.11
C ARG A 78 1.14 -1.33 -0.06
N THR A 79 1.92 -1.55 -1.11
CA THR A 79 2.61 -2.83 -1.29
C THR A 79 3.82 -2.93 -0.36
N ALA A 80 4.25 -4.16 -0.04
CA ALA A 80 5.47 -4.35 0.74
C ALA A 80 6.71 -3.75 0.06
N LYS A 81 6.73 -3.69 -1.28
CA LYS A 81 7.80 -3.04 -2.05
C LYS A 81 7.78 -1.52 -1.87
N GLU A 82 6.60 -0.88 -1.98
CA GLU A 82 6.47 0.56 -1.69
C GLU A 82 6.93 0.89 -0.27
N ILE A 83 6.60 0.04 0.69
CA ILE A 83 7.05 0.20 2.08
C ILE A 83 8.58 0.04 2.19
N ALA A 84 9.16 -0.94 1.49
CA ALA A 84 10.61 -1.10 1.43
C ALA A 84 11.31 0.16 0.90
N THR A 85 10.80 0.73 -0.18
CA THR A 85 11.33 1.97 -0.77
C THR A 85 11.21 3.15 0.18
N ILE A 86 10.07 3.31 0.86
CA ILE A 86 9.82 4.41 1.83
C ILE A 86 10.80 4.35 3.00
N PHE A 87 11.05 3.16 3.54
CA PHE A 87 11.91 2.97 4.72
C PHE A 87 13.35 2.59 4.39
N HIS A 88 13.74 2.62 3.11
CA HIS A 88 15.08 2.23 2.63
C HIS A 88 15.51 0.84 3.08
N LEU A 89 14.57 -0.10 3.08
CA LEU A 89 14.78 -1.51 3.44
C LEU A 89 14.90 -2.38 2.20
N ASP A 90 15.51 -3.56 2.37
CA ASP A 90 15.41 -4.59 1.35
C ASP A 90 14.00 -5.21 1.29
N ASN A 91 13.60 -5.66 0.10
CA ASN A 91 12.27 -6.21 -0.14
C ASN A 91 11.94 -7.42 0.74
N THR A 92 12.96 -8.21 1.11
CA THR A 92 12.79 -9.41 1.94
C THR A 92 12.50 -9.04 3.38
N SER A 93 13.20 -8.08 3.96
CA SER A 93 12.98 -7.56 5.32
C SER A 93 11.62 -6.89 5.44
N ALA A 94 11.24 -6.03 4.49
CA ALA A 94 9.92 -5.39 4.47
C ALA A 94 8.79 -6.44 4.34
N THR A 95 8.93 -7.43 3.45
CA THR A 95 7.92 -8.48 3.27
C THR A 95 7.79 -9.35 4.52
N LYS A 96 8.90 -9.73 5.16
CA LYS A 96 8.89 -10.46 6.44
C LYS A 96 8.24 -9.62 7.55
N GLY A 97 8.59 -8.34 7.63
CA GLY A 97 8.00 -7.40 8.58
C GLY A 97 6.48 -7.32 8.44
N CYS A 98 5.97 -7.10 7.21
CA CYS A 98 4.54 -7.04 6.92
C CYS A 98 3.82 -8.36 7.29
N LYS A 99 4.39 -9.53 6.94
CA LYS A 99 3.83 -10.84 7.31
C LYS A 99 3.81 -11.05 8.82
N ASN A 100 4.91 -10.72 9.50
CA ASN A 100 5.02 -10.88 10.96
C ASN A 100 4.02 -9.97 11.69
N ALA A 101 3.93 -8.69 11.31
CA ALA A 101 2.99 -7.75 11.90
C ALA A 101 1.54 -8.23 11.74
N THR A 102 1.13 -8.61 10.52
CA THR A 102 -0.21 -9.14 10.26
C THR A 102 -0.49 -10.42 11.04
N SER A 103 0.48 -11.34 11.10
CA SER A 103 0.32 -12.61 11.86
C SER A 103 0.16 -12.39 13.37
N LEU A 104 0.93 -11.44 13.93
CA LEU A 104 0.84 -11.11 15.36
C LEU A 104 -0.50 -10.48 15.71
N LEU A 105 -0.97 -9.52 14.91
CA LEU A 105 -2.26 -8.89 15.12
C LEU A 105 -3.39 -9.91 15.02
N ASN A 106 -3.39 -10.78 14.01
CA ASN A 106 -4.40 -11.83 13.84
C ASN A 106 -4.39 -12.86 14.99
N LYS A 107 -3.22 -13.16 15.58
CA LYS A 107 -3.13 -14.06 16.76
C LYS A 107 -3.70 -13.37 18.00
N SER A 108 -3.27 -12.14 18.27
CA SER A 108 -3.78 -11.38 19.43
C SER A 108 -5.30 -11.22 19.42
N GLU A 109 -5.90 -11.10 18.23
CA GLU A 109 -7.35 -10.97 18.07
C GLU A 109 -8.12 -12.29 18.26
N LYS A 110 -7.48 -13.42 17.99
CA LYS A 110 -8.05 -14.74 18.29
C LYS A 110 -8.02 -15.05 19.78
N ASP A 111 -6.96 -14.60 20.47
CA ASP A 111 -6.78 -14.84 21.91
C ASP A 111 -7.62 -13.89 22.78
N ASN A 112 -7.96 -12.71 22.25
CA ASN A 112 -8.79 -11.72 22.93
C ASN A 112 -10.27 -11.89 22.49
N ILE A 113 -11.12 -12.37 23.41
CA ILE A 113 -12.59 -12.49 23.26
C ILE A 113 -13.27 -11.09 23.25
N GLY A 114 -12.50 -10.01 23.31
CA GLY A 114 -12.98 -8.62 23.35
C GLY A 114 -13.21 -7.99 21.97
N ASN A 115 -14.01 -6.92 21.95
CA ASN A 115 -14.54 -6.23 20.76
C ASN A 115 -13.51 -5.48 19.89
N ASP A 116 -12.22 -5.49 20.19
CA ASP A 116 -11.18 -4.73 19.46
C ASP A 116 -10.54 -5.55 18.33
N LYS A 117 -11.34 -5.99 17.37
CA LYS A 117 -10.81 -6.61 16.14
C LYS A 117 -10.31 -5.54 15.20
N THR A 118 -9.06 -5.67 14.75
CA THR A 118 -8.50 -4.81 13.70
C THR A 118 -9.13 -5.19 12.35
N HIS A 119 -10.10 -4.42 11.89
CA HIS A 119 -10.74 -4.67 10.60
C HIS A 119 -9.78 -4.30 9.46
N PHE A 120 -9.15 -5.29 8.87
CA PHE A 120 -8.42 -5.11 7.64
C PHE A 120 -9.37 -5.04 6.46
N HIS A 121 -9.41 -3.90 5.76
CA HIS A 121 -10.12 -3.82 4.51
C HIS A 121 -9.52 -4.80 3.49
N GLN A 122 -10.40 -5.45 2.72
CA GLN A 122 -9.95 -6.28 1.60
C GLN A 122 -9.24 -5.39 0.58
N THR A 123 -8.06 -5.81 0.17
CA THR A 123 -7.26 -5.05 -0.80
C THR A 123 -7.82 -5.29 -2.20
N THR A 124 -8.38 -4.26 -2.81
CA THR A 124 -8.95 -4.27 -4.15
C THR A 124 -8.05 -3.55 -5.15
N PRO A 125 -8.14 -3.81 -6.47
CA PRO A 125 -7.42 -3.02 -7.47
C PRO A 125 -7.76 -1.53 -7.41
N ALA A 126 -9.02 -1.19 -7.13
CA ALA A 126 -9.50 0.19 -7.01
C ALA A 126 -8.69 1.01 -5.97
N SER A 127 -8.28 0.37 -4.87
CA SER A 127 -7.50 1.02 -3.81
C SER A 127 -6.10 1.53 -4.23
N PHE A 128 -5.58 1.07 -5.37
CA PHE A 128 -4.28 1.49 -5.91
C PHE A 128 -4.41 2.48 -7.07
N ILE A 129 -5.53 2.46 -7.79
CA ILE A 129 -5.72 3.21 -9.04
C ILE A 129 -5.53 4.69 -8.83
N GLU A 130 -6.14 5.28 -7.82
CA GLU A 130 -6.08 6.72 -7.56
C GLU A 130 -4.63 7.21 -7.40
N ARG A 131 -3.82 6.45 -6.66
CA ARG A 131 -2.41 6.77 -6.45
C ARG A 131 -1.57 6.61 -7.72
N TYR A 132 -1.82 5.55 -8.51
CA TYR A 132 -1.11 5.34 -9.77
C TYR A 132 -1.52 6.36 -10.83
N ALA A 133 -2.79 6.68 -10.93
CA ALA A 133 -3.35 7.69 -11.82
C ALA A 133 -2.79 9.09 -11.50
N SER A 134 -2.75 9.46 -10.22
CA SER A 134 -2.15 10.72 -9.76
C SER A 134 -0.67 10.85 -10.13
N ARG A 135 0.12 9.78 -9.95
CA ARG A 135 1.54 9.74 -10.34
C ARG A 135 1.77 9.84 -11.85
N LEU A 136 0.77 9.48 -12.65
CA LEU A 136 0.79 9.56 -14.11
C LEU A 136 0.11 10.82 -14.65
N ASN A 137 -0.31 11.74 -13.77
CA ASN A 137 -1.01 12.97 -14.10
C ASN A 137 -2.31 12.73 -14.89
N PHE A 138 -3.04 11.66 -14.56
CA PHE A 138 -4.37 11.45 -15.12
C PHE A 138 -5.33 12.49 -14.58
N ASN A 139 -6.23 12.95 -15.45
CA ASN A 139 -7.35 13.80 -15.02
C ASN A 139 -8.38 12.98 -14.23
N THR A 140 -9.33 13.67 -13.61
CA THR A 140 -10.38 13.05 -12.80
C THR A 140 -11.23 12.07 -13.60
N GLU A 141 -11.54 12.38 -14.87
CA GLU A 141 -12.36 11.53 -15.74
C GLU A 141 -11.68 10.19 -16.05
N LEU A 142 -10.38 10.22 -16.38
CA LEU A 142 -9.59 9.01 -16.62
C LEU A 142 -9.44 8.17 -15.35
N THR A 143 -9.27 8.84 -14.22
CA THR A 143 -9.19 8.14 -12.91
C THR A 143 -10.50 7.45 -12.59
N MET A 144 -11.64 8.12 -12.78
CA MET A 144 -12.98 7.53 -12.61
C MET A 144 -13.21 6.37 -13.58
N LEU A 145 -12.76 6.49 -14.83
CA LEU A 145 -12.84 5.40 -15.80
C LEU A 145 -12.02 4.18 -15.35
N CYS A 146 -10.80 4.39 -14.85
CA CYS A 146 -9.99 3.31 -14.30
C CYS A 146 -10.68 2.61 -13.10
N GLN A 147 -11.30 3.38 -12.20
CA GLN A 147 -12.05 2.84 -11.06
C GLN A 147 -13.30 2.06 -11.51
N PHE A 148 -14.02 2.56 -12.51
CA PHE A 148 -15.16 1.86 -13.10
C PHE A 148 -14.75 0.51 -13.71
N VAL A 149 -13.65 0.49 -14.47
CA VAL A 149 -13.10 -0.75 -15.05
C VAL A 149 -12.66 -1.72 -13.96
N ALA A 150 -12.02 -1.23 -12.88
CA ALA A 150 -11.64 -2.06 -11.75
C ALA A 150 -12.85 -2.74 -11.11
N LYS A 151 -13.92 -2.00 -10.88
CA LYS A 151 -15.16 -2.54 -10.32
C LYS A 151 -15.78 -3.62 -11.21
N LYS A 152 -15.86 -3.39 -12.51
CA LYS A 152 -16.32 -4.41 -13.47
C LYS A 152 -15.46 -5.67 -13.47
N ILE A 153 -14.14 -5.55 -13.38
CA ILE A 153 -13.22 -6.67 -13.31
C ILE A 153 -13.45 -7.50 -12.05
N GLU A 154 -13.71 -6.86 -10.92
CA GLU A 154 -14.04 -7.54 -9.66
C GLU A 154 -15.38 -8.26 -9.75
N GLU A 155 -16.44 -7.58 -10.21
CA GLU A 155 -17.78 -8.14 -10.36
C GLU A 155 -17.81 -9.36 -11.29
N ASN A 156 -17.09 -9.31 -12.40
CA ASN A 156 -17.05 -10.38 -13.41
C ASN A 156 -15.91 -11.38 -13.20
N SER A 157 -15.08 -11.22 -12.15
CA SER A 157 -13.94 -12.08 -11.85
C SER A 157 -13.01 -12.34 -13.05
N ILE A 158 -12.74 -11.32 -13.88
CA ILE A 158 -12.05 -11.47 -15.17
C ILE A 158 -10.58 -11.89 -15.01
N ILE A 159 -9.88 -11.46 -13.96
CA ILE A 159 -8.45 -11.79 -13.71
C ILE A 159 -8.22 -12.16 -12.24
N PRO A 160 -8.82 -13.25 -11.72
CA PRO A 160 -8.75 -13.59 -10.30
C PRO A 160 -7.36 -14.00 -9.82
N GLU A 161 -6.51 -14.49 -10.72
CA GLU A 161 -5.17 -15.02 -10.40
C GLU A 161 -4.12 -13.93 -10.14
N ASN A 162 -4.38 -12.70 -10.55
CA ASN A 162 -3.42 -11.62 -10.45
C ASN A 162 -3.58 -10.84 -9.13
N SER A 163 -2.45 -10.40 -8.56
CA SER A 163 -2.50 -9.57 -7.35
C SER A 163 -3.17 -8.21 -7.63
N PRO A 164 -3.95 -7.65 -6.69
CA PRO A 164 -4.65 -6.38 -6.86
C PRO A 164 -3.79 -5.22 -7.39
N PRO A 165 -2.55 -4.98 -6.89
CA PRO A 165 -1.71 -3.93 -7.44
C PRO A 165 -1.27 -4.20 -8.88
N SER A 166 -1.10 -5.48 -9.29
CA SER A 166 -0.76 -5.84 -10.67
C SER A 166 -1.94 -5.59 -11.63
N VAL A 167 -3.15 -5.90 -11.17
CA VAL A 167 -4.38 -5.61 -11.92
C VAL A 167 -4.55 -4.10 -12.09
N ALA A 168 -4.37 -3.32 -11.01
CA ALA A 168 -4.45 -1.87 -11.04
C ALA A 168 -3.47 -1.24 -12.05
N ALA A 169 -2.19 -1.69 -12.03
CA ALA A 169 -1.20 -1.23 -13.00
C ALA A 169 -1.56 -1.62 -14.44
N GLY A 170 -2.12 -2.81 -14.63
CA GLY A 170 -2.65 -3.28 -15.92
C GLY A 170 -3.82 -2.42 -16.42
N ILE A 171 -4.78 -2.06 -15.55
CA ILE A 171 -5.92 -1.21 -15.87
C ILE A 171 -5.46 0.18 -16.30
N VAL A 172 -4.57 0.81 -15.53
CA VAL A 172 -4.05 2.15 -15.83
C VAL A 172 -3.35 2.16 -17.18
N TYR A 173 -2.53 1.15 -17.47
CA TYR A 173 -1.90 1.00 -18.78
C TYR A 173 -2.91 0.75 -19.90
N PHE A 174 -3.92 -0.09 -19.66
CA PHE A 174 -4.98 -0.41 -20.61
C PHE A 174 -5.80 0.83 -21.01
N ILE A 175 -6.20 1.65 -20.04
CA ILE A 175 -6.91 2.91 -20.28
C ILE A 175 -6.01 3.90 -21.02
N ALA A 176 -4.73 4.01 -20.65
CA ALA A 176 -3.77 4.87 -21.34
C ALA A 176 -3.68 4.51 -22.83
N GLN A 177 -3.60 3.22 -23.17
CA GLN A 177 -3.56 2.77 -24.57
C GLN A 177 -4.91 2.96 -25.30
N SER A 178 -6.02 2.72 -24.62
CA SER A 178 -7.37 2.87 -25.20
C SER A 178 -7.73 4.33 -25.49
N CYS A 179 -7.19 5.27 -24.73
CA CYS A 179 -7.37 6.71 -24.91
C CYS A 179 -6.21 7.35 -25.71
N ASN A 180 -5.35 6.56 -26.35
CA ASN A 180 -4.19 7.02 -27.14
C ASN A 180 -3.26 7.97 -26.38
N LEU A 181 -3.10 7.76 -25.07
CA LEU A 181 -2.16 8.54 -24.27
C LEU A 181 -0.74 8.03 -24.50
N ASN A 182 0.22 8.95 -24.61
CA ASN A 182 1.63 8.61 -24.81
C ASN A 182 2.31 8.16 -23.50
N ILE A 183 1.79 7.05 -22.92
CA ILE A 183 2.29 6.46 -21.68
C ILE A 183 2.91 5.10 -21.99
N SER A 184 4.20 4.98 -21.68
CA SER A 184 4.95 3.73 -21.88
C SER A 184 4.78 2.77 -20.69
N LYS A 185 5.01 1.47 -20.94
CA LYS A 185 5.08 0.45 -19.87
C LYS A 185 6.13 0.78 -18.81
N LYS A 186 7.26 1.38 -19.24
CA LYS A 186 8.34 1.84 -18.34
C LYS A 186 7.86 2.92 -17.38
N THR A 187 7.03 3.84 -17.85
CA THR A 187 6.45 4.89 -17.01
C THR A 187 5.52 4.30 -15.95
N VAL A 188 4.64 3.37 -16.36
CA VAL A 188 3.75 2.67 -15.42
C VAL A 188 4.55 1.81 -14.42
N HIS A 189 5.62 1.15 -14.87
CA HIS A 189 6.53 0.39 -14.00
C HIS A 189 7.14 1.29 -12.91
N LYS A 190 7.65 2.47 -13.27
CA LYS A 190 8.21 3.44 -12.31
C LYS A 190 7.20 3.91 -11.28
N CYS A 191 5.93 4.06 -11.66
CA CYS A 191 4.87 4.54 -10.77
C CYS A 191 4.33 3.45 -9.84
N SER A 192 4.20 2.21 -10.34
CA SER A 192 3.55 1.09 -9.63
C SER A 192 4.52 0.09 -9.01
N GLU A 193 5.82 0.13 -9.40
CA GLU A 193 6.85 -0.86 -9.04
C GLU A 193 6.52 -2.30 -9.50
N ILE A 194 5.53 -2.45 -10.39
CA ILE A 194 5.16 -3.72 -11.01
C ILE A 194 5.96 -3.93 -12.30
N SER A 195 6.49 -5.15 -12.50
CA SER A 195 7.32 -5.45 -13.67
C SER A 195 6.57 -5.22 -15.00
N GLU A 196 7.26 -4.70 -16.01
CA GLU A 196 6.71 -4.47 -17.35
C GLU A 196 6.08 -5.73 -17.96
N VAL A 197 6.67 -6.90 -17.67
CA VAL A 197 6.14 -8.20 -18.11
C VAL A 197 4.77 -8.47 -17.50
N THR A 198 4.60 -8.20 -16.21
CA THR A 198 3.33 -8.38 -15.50
C THR A 198 2.28 -7.40 -16.01
N ILE A 199 2.65 -6.11 -16.19
CA ILE A 199 1.77 -5.10 -16.78
C ILE A 199 1.28 -5.55 -18.16
N ASN A 200 2.20 -6.04 -19.00
CA ASN A 200 1.85 -6.51 -20.34
C ASN A 200 0.95 -7.75 -20.34
N LYS A 201 1.17 -8.69 -19.39
CA LYS A 201 0.30 -9.86 -19.23
C LYS A 201 -1.12 -9.45 -18.83
N CYS A 202 -1.25 -8.52 -17.86
CA CYS A 202 -2.54 -7.98 -17.45
C CYS A 202 -3.22 -7.24 -18.63
N TYR A 203 -2.50 -6.37 -19.34
CA TYR A 203 -3.00 -5.65 -20.49
C TYR A 203 -3.58 -6.60 -21.56
N LYS A 204 -2.82 -7.62 -21.98
CA LYS A 204 -3.28 -8.57 -22.99
C LYS A 204 -4.53 -9.37 -22.57
N LYS A 205 -4.71 -9.61 -21.26
CA LYS A 205 -5.93 -10.22 -20.75
C LYS A 205 -7.11 -9.25 -20.81
N LEU A 206 -6.90 -7.98 -20.41
CA LEU A 206 -7.94 -6.94 -20.45
C LEU A 206 -8.35 -6.55 -21.87
N GLU A 207 -7.41 -6.57 -22.81
CA GLU A 207 -7.65 -6.24 -24.23
C GLU A 207 -8.71 -7.16 -24.87
N LYS A 208 -8.78 -8.42 -24.44
CA LYS A 208 -9.80 -9.37 -24.91
C LYS A 208 -11.23 -8.99 -24.53
N TYR A 209 -11.39 -8.24 -23.44
CA TYR A 209 -12.67 -7.78 -22.91
C TYR A 209 -12.90 -6.29 -23.11
N LYS A 210 -12.18 -5.67 -24.07
CA LYS A 210 -12.19 -4.23 -24.28
C LYS A 210 -13.61 -3.67 -24.48
N GLU A 211 -14.43 -4.34 -25.30
CA GLU A 211 -15.79 -3.92 -25.60
C GLU A 211 -16.74 -3.99 -24.40
N GLU A 212 -16.50 -4.94 -23.49
CA GLU A 212 -17.28 -5.09 -22.27
C GLU A 212 -16.85 -4.10 -21.18
N LEU A 213 -15.55 -3.80 -21.10
CA LEU A 213 -14.97 -2.98 -20.02
C LEU A 213 -15.11 -1.50 -20.27
N ILE A 214 -14.98 -1.05 -21.52
CA ILE A 214 -15.01 0.38 -21.87
C ILE A 214 -16.36 0.75 -22.47
N PRO A 215 -17.03 1.81 -21.99
CA PRO A 215 -18.25 2.31 -22.59
C PRO A 215 -18.03 2.69 -24.07
N LEU A 216 -18.96 2.29 -24.95
CA LEU A 216 -18.91 2.50 -26.41
C LEU A 216 -18.70 3.98 -26.80
N VAL A 217 -19.14 4.91 -25.97
CA VAL A 217 -18.99 6.36 -26.21
C VAL A 217 -17.52 6.79 -26.22
N ILE A 218 -16.65 6.08 -25.49
CA ILE A 218 -15.22 6.40 -25.39
C ILE A 218 -14.43 5.70 -26.52
N LEU A 219 -14.90 4.55 -27.01
CA LEU A 219 -14.26 3.82 -28.09
C LEU A 219 -14.43 4.47 -29.48
N LYS A 220 -15.39 5.40 -29.61
CA LYS A 220 -15.72 6.10 -30.87
C LYS A 220 -15.03 7.46 -31.04
N LYS A 221 -14.20 7.86 -30.10
CA LYS A 221 -13.28 9.02 -30.18
C LYS A 221 -11.86 8.55 -30.46
#